data_8288351325269eb3dd572135ccc00abe
#
_entry.id   8288351325269eb3dd572135ccc00abe
#
_cell.length_a   1.000
_cell.length_b   1.000
_cell.length_c   1.000
_cell.angle_alpha   90.00
_cell.angle_beta   90.00
_cell.angle_gamma   90.00
#
_symmetry.space_group_name_H-M   'P 1'
#
loop_
_entity.id
_entity.type
_entity.pdbx_description
1 polymer ?
#
loop_
_entity_poly.entity_id
_entity_poly.type
_entity_poly.pdbx_seq_one_letter_code
_entity_poly.pdbx_strand_id
1 'polypeptide(L)'
;MSTPTRGFFGRNRGGRDPRLPPGQYDVGSDFPVLTAEVTPSIEPASWTMTIDGLVESPRTWSWDELHALPPSRFEGDIHCVTTWSKLATSFEGVSLDTLLVETRPLAGATHLVATSTTGYTTNLPLEHVRDGRAWVVWTHEGHPLPREHGGPARLLVPHLYFWKSAKWVTRITLLDHDEPGFWERNGYHDLGDPWREQRYQGD
;
A
#
# COMPACT_ATOMS: atom_id res chain seq x y z
N MET A 1 -41.25 -47.53 5.65
CA MET A 1 -39.78 -47.40 5.54
C MET A 1 -39.47 -45.92 5.39
N SER A 2 -39.00 -45.32 6.45
CA SER A 2 -38.76 -43.87 6.52
C SER A 2 -37.28 -43.63 6.29
N THR A 3 -36.95 -42.84 5.26
CA THR A 3 -35.56 -42.48 4.90
C THR A 3 -35.09 -41.35 5.82
N PRO A 4 -33.92 -41.45 6.47
CA PRO A 4 -33.41 -40.36 7.30
C PRO A 4 -32.85 -39.24 6.41
N THR A 5 -33.38 -38.04 6.59
CA THR A 5 -32.87 -36.78 6.05
C THR A 5 -31.48 -36.51 6.62
N ARG A 6 -30.47 -36.37 5.74
CA ARG A 6 -29.12 -35.92 6.09
C ARG A 6 -29.21 -34.52 6.67
N GLY A 7 -28.89 -34.42 7.96
CA GLY A 7 -28.76 -33.14 8.64
C GLY A 7 -27.61 -32.32 8.00
N PHE A 8 -27.88 -31.06 7.69
CA PHE A 8 -26.88 -30.05 7.37
C PHE A 8 -26.01 -29.88 8.61
N PHE A 9 -24.76 -30.32 8.51
CA PHE A 9 -23.74 -29.96 9.50
C PHE A 9 -23.56 -28.45 9.44
N GLY A 10 -23.95 -27.79 10.53
CA GLY A 10 -23.78 -26.34 10.67
C GLY A 10 -22.33 -25.96 10.47
N ARG A 11 -22.06 -25.02 9.56
CA ARG A 11 -20.82 -24.34 9.49
C ARG A 11 -20.51 -23.76 10.87
N ASN A 12 -19.39 -24.19 11.43
CA ASN A 12 -18.87 -23.69 12.68
C ASN A 12 -18.82 -22.15 12.55
N ARG A 13 -19.65 -21.45 13.30
CA ARG A 13 -19.56 -20.01 13.51
C ARG A 13 -18.43 -19.78 14.50
N GLY A 14 -17.19 -20.11 14.09
CA GLY A 14 -16.00 -19.56 14.73
C GLY A 14 -16.12 -18.04 14.65
N GLY A 15 -15.96 -17.36 15.78
CA GLY A 15 -16.04 -15.90 15.82
C GLY A 15 -15.11 -15.33 14.73
N ARG A 16 -15.58 -14.32 14.02
CA ARG A 16 -14.79 -13.62 12.99
C ARG A 16 -13.50 -13.08 13.66
N ASP A 17 -12.34 -13.31 13.05
CA ASP A 17 -11.08 -12.74 13.56
C ASP A 17 -11.26 -11.21 13.66
N PRO A 18 -11.04 -10.59 14.83
CA PRO A 18 -11.24 -9.16 15.03
C PRO A 18 -10.29 -8.29 14.18
N ARG A 19 -9.25 -8.87 13.60
CA ARG A 19 -8.33 -8.19 12.68
C ARG A 19 -8.87 -8.09 11.24
N LEU A 20 -9.99 -8.76 10.93
CA LEU A 20 -10.59 -8.71 9.61
C LEU A 20 -11.63 -7.59 9.53
N PRO A 21 -11.42 -6.56 8.70
CA PRO A 21 -12.44 -5.57 8.39
C PRO A 21 -13.75 -6.20 7.87
N PRO A 22 -14.88 -5.48 7.86
CA PRO A 22 -16.14 -5.99 7.32
C PRO A 22 -15.97 -6.50 5.88
N GLY A 23 -16.56 -7.70 5.59
CA GLY A 23 -16.53 -8.32 4.26
C GLY A 23 -15.19 -8.94 3.84
N GLN A 24 -14.14 -8.88 4.67
CA GLN A 24 -12.82 -9.46 4.38
C GLN A 24 -12.70 -10.92 4.84
N TYR A 25 -11.80 -11.68 4.19
CA TYR A 25 -11.38 -13.02 4.60
C TYR A 25 -9.84 -13.10 4.58
N ASP A 26 -9.26 -13.93 5.45
CA ASP A 26 -7.82 -14.16 5.50
C ASP A 26 -7.37 -15.11 4.40
N VAL A 27 -6.34 -14.75 3.65
CA VAL A 27 -5.71 -15.60 2.62
C VAL A 27 -4.62 -16.52 3.18
N GLY A 28 -4.31 -16.41 4.47
CA GLY A 28 -3.27 -17.21 5.12
C GLY A 28 -1.89 -16.94 4.52
N SER A 29 -1.22 -18.00 4.04
CA SER A 29 0.11 -17.89 3.43
C SER A 29 0.12 -17.23 2.05
N ASP A 30 -1.02 -17.17 1.37
CA ASP A 30 -1.08 -16.63 0.02
C ASP A 30 -0.86 -15.10 0.01
N PHE A 31 -0.36 -14.61 -1.13
CA PHE A 31 -0.29 -13.18 -1.42
C PHE A 31 -0.83 -12.98 -2.84
N PRO A 32 -2.13 -12.73 -3.03
CA PRO A 32 -2.72 -12.60 -4.35
C PRO A 32 -2.13 -11.46 -5.17
N VAL A 33 -1.88 -11.72 -6.46
CA VAL A 33 -1.38 -10.71 -7.39
C VAL A 33 -2.55 -10.08 -8.12
N LEU A 34 -2.74 -8.78 -7.93
CA LEU A 34 -3.68 -7.96 -8.66
C LEU A 34 -2.94 -6.76 -9.23
N THR A 35 -3.16 -6.45 -10.50
CA THR A 35 -2.56 -5.29 -11.14
C THR A 35 -3.47 -4.78 -12.26
N ALA A 36 -3.51 -3.46 -12.42
CA ALA A 36 -4.12 -2.78 -13.57
C ALA A 36 -3.12 -2.59 -14.72
N GLU A 37 -1.87 -2.99 -14.52
CA GLU A 37 -0.73 -2.64 -15.35
C GLU A 37 0.07 -3.89 -15.75
N VAL A 38 0.83 -3.79 -16.82
CA VAL A 38 1.81 -4.83 -17.18
C VAL A 38 2.97 -4.77 -16.16
N THR A 39 3.31 -5.91 -15.56
CA THR A 39 4.42 -6.01 -14.62
C THR A 39 5.74 -5.64 -15.31
N PRO A 40 6.40 -4.53 -14.92
CA PRO A 40 7.65 -4.10 -15.53
C PRO A 40 8.83 -4.99 -15.11
N SER A 41 9.89 -4.97 -15.90
CA SER A 41 11.20 -5.48 -15.50
C SER A 41 12.09 -4.29 -15.15
N ILE A 42 12.38 -4.11 -13.88
CA ILE A 42 13.17 -2.99 -13.38
C ILE A 42 14.40 -3.56 -12.68
N GLU A 43 15.58 -3.20 -13.20
CA GLU A 43 16.84 -3.52 -12.54
C GLU A 43 17.04 -2.58 -11.35
N PRO A 44 17.29 -3.10 -10.13
CA PRO A 44 17.46 -2.25 -8.94
C PRO A 44 18.50 -1.15 -9.13
N ALA A 45 19.63 -1.44 -9.78
CA ALA A 45 20.68 -0.46 -10.03
C ALA A 45 20.25 0.74 -10.89
N SER A 46 19.16 0.63 -11.66
CA SER A 46 18.60 1.72 -12.47
C SER A 46 17.39 2.39 -11.82
N TRP A 47 16.90 1.82 -10.71
CA TRP A 47 15.73 2.36 -10.02
C TRP A 47 16.10 3.58 -9.17
N THR A 48 15.20 4.56 -9.15
CA THR A 48 15.34 5.76 -8.32
C THR A 48 14.00 6.12 -7.69
N MET A 49 14.07 6.81 -6.55
CA MET A 49 12.92 7.37 -5.85
C MET A 49 13.07 8.88 -5.72
N THR A 50 12.07 9.62 -6.16
CA THR A 50 12.06 11.09 -6.07
C THR A 50 10.94 11.56 -5.16
N ILE A 51 11.24 12.53 -4.28
CA ILE A 51 10.20 13.32 -3.60
C ILE A 51 10.37 14.79 -4.02
N ASP A 52 9.29 15.39 -4.52
CA ASP A 52 9.24 16.76 -5.01
C ASP A 52 7.88 17.44 -4.74
N GLY A 53 7.59 18.53 -5.44
CA GLY A 53 6.40 19.35 -5.23
C GLY A 53 6.60 20.33 -4.08
N LEU A 54 5.65 20.41 -3.16
CA LEU A 54 5.69 21.35 -2.02
C LEU A 54 6.65 20.88 -0.92
N VAL A 55 7.94 20.87 -1.24
CA VAL A 55 9.05 20.58 -0.33
C VAL A 55 10.13 21.67 -0.43
N GLU A 56 10.88 21.90 0.65
CA GLU A 56 12.02 22.84 0.61
C GLU A 56 13.21 22.30 -0.22
N SER A 57 13.42 20.99 -0.17
CA SER A 57 14.59 20.31 -0.75
C SER A 57 14.14 19.08 -1.55
N PRO A 58 13.69 19.23 -2.80
CA PRO A 58 13.42 18.09 -3.66
C PRO A 58 14.65 17.17 -3.74
N ARG A 59 14.41 15.85 -3.62
CA ARG A 59 15.49 14.88 -3.62
C ARG A 59 15.15 13.63 -4.42
N THR A 60 16.17 13.09 -5.08
CA THR A 60 16.13 11.77 -5.71
C THR A 60 17.17 10.89 -5.03
N TRP A 61 16.78 9.70 -4.63
CA TRP A 61 17.66 8.66 -4.11
C TRP A 61 17.85 7.58 -5.17
N SER A 62 19.08 7.16 -5.37
CA SER A 62 19.41 5.91 -6.04
C SER A 62 19.05 4.72 -5.14
N TRP A 63 19.09 3.51 -5.69
CA TRP A 63 18.89 2.28 -4.92
C TRP A 63 19.83 2.18 -3.71
N ASP A 64 21.12 2.44 -3.93
CA ASP A 64 22.13 2.34 -2.87
C ASP A 64 21.96 3.43 -1.81
N GLU A 65 21.64 4.67 -2.21
CA GLU A 65 21.35 5.76 -1.27
C GLU A 65 20.11 5.46 -0.42
N LEU A 66 19.05 4.88 -0.99
CA LEU A 66 17.86 4.52 -0.24
C LEU A 66 18.17 3.43 0.80
N HIS A 67 18.99 2.43 0.45
CA HIS A 67 19.40 1.35 1.34
C HIS A 67 20.40 1.79 2.41
N ALA A 68 21.09 2.90 2.22
CA ALA A 68 21.97 3.51 3.24
C ALA A 68 21.20 4.25 4.34
N LEU A 69 19.91 4.55 4.13
CA LEU A 69 19.06 5.16 5.16
C LEU A 69 18.73 4.17 6.28
N PRO A 70 18.39 4.67 7.49
CA PRO A 70 17.98 3.81 8.59
C PRO A 70 16.84 2.88 8.17
N PRO A 71 17.02 1.56 8.22
CA PRO A 71 15.97 0.62 7.84
C PRO A 71 14.80 0.68 8.82
N SER A 72 13.61 0.43 8.32
CA SER A 72 12.39 0.37 9.10
C SER A 72 11.57 -0.84 8.68
N ARG A 73 10.92 -1.49 9.65
CA ARG A 73 10.11 -2.69 9.43
C ARG A 73 8.66 -2.44 9.82
N PHE A 74 7.77 -2.87 8.98
CA PHE A 74 6.35 -3.02 9.28
C PHE A 74 6.04 -4.48 9.60
N GLU A 75 5.27 -4.72 10.66
CA GLU A 75 4.64 -6.00 10.97
C GLU A 75 3.16 -5.76 11.25
N GLY A 76 2.28 -6.48 10.56
CA GLY A 76 0.83 -6.27 10.72
C GLY A 76 0.02 -6.88 9.58
N ASP A 77 -1.15 -6.32 9.37
CA ASP A 77 -2.13 -6.84 8.43
C ASP A 77 -2.28 -5.88 7.25
N ILE A 78 -2.58 -6.42 6.07
CA ILE A 78 -2.90 -5.65 4.86
C ILE A 78 -4.24 -6.11 4.29
N HIS A 79 -4.98 -5.18 3.66
CA HIS A 79 -6.34 -5.41 3.22
C HIS A 79 -6.54 -4.97 1.76
N CYS A 80 -7.10 -5.83 0.93
CA CYS A 80 -7.40 -5.49 -0.46
C CYS A 80 -8.89 -5.20 -0.65
N VAL A 81 -9.22 -4.25 -1.51
CA VAL A 81 -10.61 -3.92 -1.87
C VAL A 81 -11.37 -5.12 -2.45
N THR A 82 -10.67 -6.08 -3.05
CA THR A 82 -11.22 -7.32 -3.59
C THR A 82 -11.50 -8.37 -2.51
N THR A 83 -11.64 -7.92 -1.25
CA THR A 83 -12.11 -8.66 -0.09
C THR A 83 -11.13 -9.61 0.59
N TRP A 84 -9.90 -9.75 0.14
CA TRP A 84 -8.89 -10.53 0.87
C TRP A 84 -8.08 -9.65 1.83
N SER A 85 -7.65 -10.25 2.93
CA SER A 85 -6.66 -9.72 3.87
C SER A 85 -5.54 -10.73 4.04
N LYS A 86 -4.30 -10.25 4.20
CA LYS A 86 -3.16 -11.05 4.63
C LYS A 86 -2.79 -10.60 6.03
N LEU A 87 -2.99 -11.50 7.00
CA LEU A 87 -2.72 -11.24 8.41
C LEU A 87 -1.26 -11.59 8.76
N ALA A 88 -0.71 -10.86 9.75
CA ALA A 88 0.60 -11.10 10.33
C ALA A 88 1.73 -11.15 9.29
N THR A 89 1.70 -10.28 8.29
CA THR A 89 2.75 -10.16 7.27
C THR A 89 3.80 -9.11 7.68
N SER A 90 4.98 -9.16 7.07
CA SER A 90 6.05 -8.20 7.34
C SER A 90 6.69 -7.67 6.07
N PHE A 91 7.09 -6.39 6.13
CA PHE A 91 7.83 -5.72 5.06
C PHE A 91 8.99 -4.93 5.67
N GLU A 92 10.09 -4.82 4.92
CA GLU A 92 11.22 -3.97 5.29
C GLU A 92 11.52 -2.96 4.19
N GLY A 93 11.96 -1.78 4.63
CA GLY A 93 12.25 -0.68 3.75
C GLY A 93 12.71 0.55 4.53
N VAL A 94 12.30 1.71 4.12
CA VAL A 94 12.51 2.97 4.82
C VAL A 94 11.16 3.62 5.14
N SER A 95 11.03 4.18 6.35
CA SER A 95 9.85 4.96 6.71
C SER A 95 9.72 6.20 5.82
N LEU A 96 8.51 6.53 5.41
CA LEU A 96 8.27 7.76 4.66
C LEU A 96 8.62 9.00 5.50
N ASP A 97 8.50 8.94 6.83
CA ASP A 97 8.95 10.02 7.72
C ASP A 97 10.44 10.33 7.54
N THR A 98 11.30 9.30 7.40
CA THR A 98 12.74 9.48 7.14
C THR A 98 12.98 10.28 5.85
N LEU A 99 12.26 9.94 4.77
CA LEU A 99 12.37 10.64 3.49
C LEU A 99 11.82 12.07 3.55
N LEU A 100 10.71 12.26 4.28
CA LEU A 100 10.08 13.57 4.47
C LEU A 100 10.95 14.50 5.35
N VAL A 101 11.68 13.98 6.33
CA VAL A 101 12.64 14.78 7.11
C VAL A 101 13.73 15.37 6.21
N GLU A 102 14.22 14.62 5.24
CA GLU A 102 15.25 15.08 4.32
C GLU A 102 14.74 16.10 3.28
N THR A 103 13.49 15.94 2.83
CA THR A 103 12.88 16.82 1.82
C THR A 103 12.17 18.03 2.40
N ARG A 104 11.81 18.00 3.67
CA ARG A 104 11.16 19.07 4.43
C ARG A 104 9.91 19.63 3.75
N PRO A 105 8.76 18.96 3.92
CA PRO A 105 7.49 19.45 3.38
C PRO A 105 7.18 20.88 3.80
N LEU A 106 6.76 21.72 2.87
CA LEU A 106 6.30 23.08 3.14
C LEU A 106 4.99 23.05 3.96
N ALA A 107 4.73 24.09 4.72
CA ALA A 107 3.54 24.19 5.58
C ALA A 107 2.20 24.08 4.80
N GLY A 108 2.18 24.42 3.51
CA GLY A 108 1.02 24.28 2.65
C GLY A 108 0.81 22.89 2.07
N ALA A 109 1.72 21.94 2.27
CA ALA A 109 1.56 20.58 1.76
C ALA A 109 0.51 19.83 2.60
N THR A 110 -0.58 19.41 1.96
CA THR A 110 -1.70 18.70 2.60
C THR A 110 -1.90 17.29 2.04
N HIS A 111 -1.48 17.05 0.80
CA HIS A 111 -1.66 15.80 0.07
C HIS A 111 -0.37 15.38 -0.63
N LEU A 112 -0.37 14.15 -1.11
CA LEU A 112 0.63 13.65 -2.03
C LEU A 112 0.00 12.79 -3.11
N VAL A 113 0.70 12.69 -4.24
CA VAL A 113 0.46 11.70 -5.29
C VAL A 113 1.68 10.82 -5.39
N ALA A 114 1.50 9.52 -5.23
CA ALA A 114 2.52 8.51 -5.50
C ALA A 114 2.38 8.02 -6.93
N THR A 115 3.50 7.98 -7.67
CA THR A 115 3.55 7.57 -9.08
C THR A 115 4.47 6.37 -9.25
N SER A 116 4.03 5.38 -10.01
CA SER A 116 4.81 4.20 -10.38
C SER A 116 5.56 4.41 -11.71
N THR A 117 6.53 3.55 -11.98
CA THR A 117 7.23 3.49 -13.28
C THR A 117 6.27 3.34 -14.48
N THR A 118 5.13 2.68 -14.29
CA THR A 118 4.15 2.36 -15.34
C THR A 118 3.14 3.47 -15.58
N GLY A 119 3.18 4.54 -14.77
CA GLY A 119 2.23 5.65 -14.84
C GLY A 119 1.00 5.50 -13.95
N TYR A 120 0.90 4.41 -13.17
CA TYR A 120 -0.11 4.31 -12.12
C TYR A 120 0.09 5.41 -11.07
N THR A 121 -1.01 5.98 -10.59
CA THR A 121 -1.00 7.00 -9.54
C THR A 121 -1.99 6.66 -8.45
N THR A 122 -1.71 7.08 -7.22
CA THR A 122 -2.65 7.11 -6.11
C THR A 122 -2.41 8.33 -5.24
N ASN A 123 -3.50 8.95 -4.78
CA ASN A 123 -3.48 10.11 -3.89
C ASN A 123 -3.56 9.69 -2.42
N LEU A 124 -3.02 10.50 -1.54
CA LEU A 124 -3.10 10.30 -0.08
C LEU A 124 -3.06 11.66 0.63
N PRO A 125 -3.93 11.90 1.64
CA PRO A 125 -3.70 12.98 2.58
C PRO A 125 -2.36 12.77 3.31
N LEU A 126 -1.59 13.84 3.49
CA LEU A 126 -0.25 13.76 4.06
C LEU A 126 -0.24 13.22 5.50
N GLU A 127 -1.31 13.43 6.26
CA GLU A 127 -1.50 12.88 7.60
C GLU A 127 -1.57 11.34 7.64
N HIS A 128 -1.97 10.70 6.53
CA HIS A 128 -2.05 9.26 6.43
C HIS A 128 -0.70 8.58 6.10
N VAL A 129 0.35 9.35 5.87
CA VAL A 129 1.67 8.79 5.53
C VAL A 129 2.78 9.20 6.50
N ARG A 130 2.44 9.99 7.52
CA ARG A 130 3.32 10.41 8.61
C ARG A 130 3.15 9.54 9.85
N ASP A 131 4.01 9.74 10.83
CA ASP A 131 3.94 9.14 12.16
C ASP A 131 3.98 7.61 12.12
N GLY A 132 4.88 7.05 11.32
CA GLY A 132 5.07 5.63 11.18
C GLY A 132 3.91 4.90 10.50
N ARG A 133 3.23 5.55 9.54
CA ARG A 133 2.06 4.99 8.84
C ARG A 133 2.34 4.56 7.40
N ALA A 134 3.50 4.92 6.83
CA ALA A 134 3.85 4.60 5.46
C ALA A 134 5.34 4.34 5.27
N TRP A 135 5.67 3.50 4.29
CA TRP A 135 7.04 3.08 3.96
C TRP A 135 7.23 2.98 2.44
N VAL A 136 8.48 3.11 2.01
CA VAL A 136 8.94 2.56 0.73
C VAL A 136 9.66 1.26 1.07
N VAL A 137 9.11 0.11 0.63
CA VAL A 137 9.56 -1.22 1.02
C VAL A 137 10.12 -2.01 -0.16
N TRP A 138 11.12 -2.86 0.09
CA TRP A 138 11.81 -3.67 -0.90
C TRP A 138 11.92 -5.16 -0.51
N THR A 139 11.53 -5.54 0.75
CA THR A 139 11.39 -6.94 1.13
C THR A 139 9.97 -7.25 1.60
N HIS A 140 9.61 -8.53 1.50
CA HIS A 140 8.40 -9.11 2.05
C HIS A 140 8.79 -10.44 2.73
N GLU A 141 8.43 -10.58 4.02
CA GLU A 141 8.74 -11.77 4.83
C GLU A 141 10.23 -12.19 4.77
N GLY A 142 11.15 -11.19 4.79
CA GLY A 142 12.60 -11.39 4.77
C GLY A 142 13.20 -11.71 3.40
N HIS A 143 12.41 -11.72 2.33
CA HIS A 143 12.86 -11.96 0.97
C HIS A 143 12.73 -10.71 0.09
N PRO A 144 13.56 -10.55 -0.96
CA PRO A 144 13.36 -9.49 -1.93
C PRO A 144 11.93 -9.49 -2.47
N LEU A 145 11.34 -8.31 -2.58
CA LEU A 145 9.95 -8.15 -3.03
C LEU A 145 9.80 -8.66 -4.47
N PRO A 146 8.94 -9.65 -4.75
CA PRO A 146 8.71 -10.15 -6.10
C PRO A 146 8.24 -9.04 -7.06
N ARG A 147 8.61 -9.14 -8.34
CA ARG A 147 8.26 -8.15 -9.37
C ARG A 147 6.76 -7.88 -9.42
N GLU A 148 5.94 -8.92 -9.43
CA GLU A 148 4.47 -8.87 -9.47
C GLU A 148 3.86 -8.20 -8.24
N HIS A 149 4.57 -8.16 -7.12
CA HIS A 149 4.18 -7.47 -5.90
C HIS A 149 4.74 -6.06 -5.77
N GLY A 150 5.46 -5.58 -6.79
CA GLY A 150 5.95 -4.20 -6.87
C GLY A 150 7.47 -4.05 -6.71
N GLY A 151 8.23 -5.16 -6.77
CA GLY A 151 9.70 -5.07 -6.75
C GLY A 151 10.28 -4.29 -7.95
N PRO A 152 11.39 -3.57 -7.77
CA PRO A 152 12.27 -3.62 -6.62
C PRO A 152 11.72 -2.91 -5.37
N ALA A 153 10.89 -1.88 -5.49
CA ALA A 153 10.30 -1.19 -4.36
C ALA A 153 8.85 -0.75 -4.60
N ARG A 154 8.06 -0.74 -3.53
CA ARG A 154 6.69 -0.26 -3.52
C ARG A 154 6.41 0.68 -2.37
N LEU A 155 5.40 1.53 -2.52
CA LEU A 155 4.78 2.22 -1.38
C LEU A 155 3.98 1.20 -0.56
N LEU A 156 4.02 1.33 0.77
CA LEU A 156 3.23 0.55 1.72
C LEU A 156 2.47 1.51 2.65
N VAL A 157 1.14 1.47 2.61
CA VAL A 157 0.21 2.21 3.49
C VAL A 157 -0.80 1.20 4.02
N PRO A 158 -0.44 0.41 5.04
CA PRO A 158 -1.12 -0.83 5.39
C PRO A 158 -2.51 -0.65 5.99
N HIS A 159 -2.79 0.51 6.60
CA HIS A 159 -4.08 0.83 7.22
C HIS A 159 -5.17 1.24 6.22
N LEU A 160 -4.82 1.43 4.95
CA LEU A 160 -5.75 1.69 3.86
C LEU A 160 -5.83 0.49 2.92
N TYR A 161 -6.89 0.42 2.10
CA TYR A 161 -6.95 -0.61 1.07
C TYR A 161 -5.72 -0.58 0.18
N PHE A 162 -5.24 -1.76 -0.22
CA PHE A 162 -3.91 -1.98 -0.78
C PHE A 162 -3.65 -1.33 -2.15
N TRP A 163 -4.68 -0.79 -2.83
CA TRP A 163 -4.46 0.05 -4.02
C TRP A 163 -3.76 1.37 -3.69
N LYS A 164 -3.88 1.86 -2.43
CA LYS A 164 -3.14 3.03 -1.93
C LYS A 164 -1.65 2.78 -1.76
N SER A 165 -1.24 1.53 -1.82
CA SER A 165 0.16 1.07 -1.74
C SER A 165 0.71 0.83 -3.15
N ALA A 166 1.05 1.90 -3.88
CA ALA A 166 1.50 1.84 -5.28
C ALA A 166 2.71 0.92 -5.47
N LYS A 167 2.59 -0.05 -6.41
CA LYS A 167 3.70 -0.90 -6.85
C LYS A 167 4.69 -0.10 -7.70
N TRP A 168 5.95 -0.52 -7.74
CA TRP A 168 6.99 0.07 -8.59
C TRP A 168 7.07 1.59 -8.47
N VAL A 169 6.90 2.09 -7.23
CA VAL A 169 6.90 3.53 -6.95
C VAL A 169 8.24 4.15 -7.31
N THR A 170 8.22 5.31 -7.97
CA THR A 170 9.43 6.06 -8.34
C THR A 170 9.34 7.53 -7.99
N ARG A 171 8.16 8.03 -7.66
CA ARG A 171 7.97 9.43 -7.32
C ARG A 171 6.84 9.60 -6.30
N ILE A 172 7.03 10.57 -5.40
CA ILE A 172 5.99 11.13 -4.55
C ILE A 172 6.04 12.64 -4.73
N THR A 173 4.93 13.24 -5.17
CA THR A 173 4.80 14.69 -5.34
C THR A 173 3.87 15.23 -4.27
N LEU A 174 4.35 16.19 -3.45
CA LEU A 174 3.56 16.84 -2.42
C LEU A 174 2.77 18.01 -2.99
N LEU A 175 1.48 18.11 -2.60
CA LEU A 175 0.52 19.08 -3.13
C LEU A 175 -0.22 19.79 -1.98
N ASP A 176 -0.82 20.93 -2.28
CA ASP A 176 -1.72 21.68 -1.36
C ASP A 176 -3.20 21.31 -1.51
N HIS A 177 -3.52 20.40 -2.41
CA HIS A 177 -4.84 19.92 -2.72
C HIS A 177 -4.84 18.41 -2.99
N ASP A 178 -6.01 17.81 -2.97
CA ASP A 178 -6.19 16.41 -3.39
C ASP A 178 -6.24 16.31 -4.92
N GLU A 179 -5.46 15.39 -5.47
CA GLU A 179 -5.44 15.07 -6.91
C GLU A 179 -5.73 13.58 -7.09
N PRO A 180 -6.95 13.20 -7.52
CA PRO A 180 -7.37 11.81 -7.65
C PRO A 180 -6.39 10.98 -8.49
N GLY A 181 -6.01 9.81 -7.97
CA GLY A 181 -5.17 8.84 -8.66
C GLY A 181 -5.92 8.00 -9.70
N PHE A 182 -5.31 6.90 -10.13
CA PHE A 182 -5.87 6.03 -11.18
C PHE A 182 -7.23 5.43 -10.77
N TRP A 183 -7.32 4.78 -9.61
CA TRP A 183 -8.55 4.13 -9.20
C TRP A 183 -9.62 5.12 -8.72
N GLU A 184 -9.21 6.21 -8.08
CA GLU A 184 -10.11 7.28 -7.64
C GLU A 184 -10.83 7.92 -8.84
N ARG A 185 -10.14 8.17 -9.95
CA ARG A 185 -10.75 8.60 -11.23
C ARG A 185 -11.66 7.54 -11.87
N ASN A 186 -11.50 6.26 -11.49
CA ASN A 186 -12.35 5.16 -11.94
C ASN A 186 -13.46 4.82 -10.93
N GLY A 187 -13.79 5.73 -9.99
CA GLY A 187 -14.94 5.61 -9.10
C GLY A 187 -14.64 4.92 -7.76
N TYR A 188 -13.38 4.69 -7.41
CA TYR A 188 -13.01 4.22 -6.07
C TYR A 188 -12.99 5.37 -5.07
N HIS A 189 -13.05 5.04 -3.79
CA HIS A 189 -13.06 6.04 -2.71
C HIS A 189 -11.71 6.75 -2.59
N ASP A 190 -11.71 8.07 -2.31
CA ASP A 190 -10.48 8.86 -2.23
C ASP A 190 -9.54 8.43 -1.10
N LEU A 191 -10.05 7.97 0.05
CA LEU A 191 -9.22 7.49 1.17
C LEU A 191 -9.06 5.96 1.17
N GLY A 192 -10.16 5.21 1.11
CA GLY A 192 -10.11 3.75 1.07
C GLY A 192 -9.80 3.07 2.40
N ASP A 193 -10.47 3.50 3.49
CA ASP A 193 -10.39 2.85 4.81
C ASP A 193 -11.14 1.51 4.80
N PRO A 194 -10.45 0.36 5.03
CA PRO A 194 -11.08 -0.96 5.00
C PRO A 194 -12.06 -1.20 6.16
N TRP A 195 -11.87 -0.55 7.30
CA TRP A 195 -12.74 -0.70 8.47
C TRP A 195 -14.06 0.05 8.31
N ARG A 196 -14.08 1.09 7.45
CA ARG A 196 -15.26 1.85 7.05
C ARG A 196 -15.88 1.34 5.75
N GLU A 197 -15.30 0.27 5.16
CA GLU A 197 -15.71 -0.29 3.85
C GLU A 197 -15.67 0.73 2.70
N GLN A 198 -14.80 1.71 2.76
CA GLN A 198 -14.66 2.76 1.75
C GLN A 198 -14.07 2.21 0.44
N ARG A 199 -14.91 1.56 -0.36
CA ARG A 199 -14.52 0.91 -1.63
C ARG A 199 -14.73 1.82 -2.82
N TYR A 200 -15.86 2.51 -2.86
CA TYR A 200 -16.29 3.33 -3.99
C TYR A 200 -16.66 4.74 -3.53
N GLN A 201 -16.74 5.67 -4.49
CA GLN A 201 -17.23 7.01 -4.24
C GLN A 201 -18.65 6.95 -3.68
N GLY A 202 -18.85 7.58 -2.52
CA GLY A 202 -20.15 7.62 -1.83
C GLY A 202 -20.34 6.58 -0.72
N ASP A 203 -19.33 5.72 -0.45
CA ASP A 203 -19.33 4.81 0.70
C ASP A 203 -19.04 5.58 2.01
#